data_b0792d7d7ceae82baf489c242b215b98
#
_entry.id   b0792d7d7ceae82baf489c242b215b98
#
_cell.length_a   1.000
_cell.length_b   1.000
_cell.length_c   1.000
_cell.angle_alpha   90.00
_cell.angle_beta   90.00
_cell.angle_gamma   90.00
#
_symmetry.space_group_name_H-M   'P 1'
#
loop_
_entity.id
_entity.type
_entity.pdbx_description
1 polymer ?
#
loop_
_entity_poly.entity_id
_entity_poly.type
_entity_poly.pdbx_seq_one_letter_code
_entity_poly.pdbx_strand_id
1 'polypeptide(L)'
;GSSFRAEIVGGVTTFFAMAYIIFVNPGLLSQTGMDFNAVLLATCISAAIGTALTGLMANVPFAQAPGMGLNAFFTYTICFGMGYTWQQGLAIVLLSGILFFIVAVSPLRSKIIASIPGFLKNAISAGIGLFIAFIGLLNVSLISFSGGVPALQFSLVGEDGLKTMNAAGILAIIGLLITAILLAYKVKGAIFIGIIITTIIGIPMGQTVYTPQAFSFSVLGETFGKLSFTGLTAVDGGIVALLTAVISFALVDCFDTIGTLIG
;
A
#
# COMPACT_ATOMS: atom_id res chain seq x y z
N GLY A 1 -1.86 14.53 -31.40
CA GLY A 1 -0.61 14.16 -30.73
C GLY A 1 -0.31 15.14 -29.63
N SER A 2 0.03 14.64 -28.47
CA SER A 2 0.50 15.44 -27.34
C SER A 2 1.90 15.99 -27.63
N SER A 3 2.24 17.14 -27.06
CA SER A 3 3.59 17.69 -27.18
C SER A 3 4.53 16.99 -26.18
N PHE A 4 5.80 16.80 -26.55
CA PHE A 4 6.82 16.22 -25.69
C PHE A 4 6.89 16.88 -24.29
N ARG A 5 6.69 18.19 -24.23
CA ARG A 5 6.63 18.94 -22.97
C ARG A 5 5.43 18.54 -22.12
N ALA A 6 4.27 18.30 -22.72
CA ALA A 6 3.06 17.88 -22.01
C ALA A 6 3.23 16.48 -21.43
N GLU A 7 3.88 15.56 -22.16
CA GLU A 7 4.17 14.19 -21.68
C GLU A 7 5.13 14.21 -20.48
N ILE A 8 6.22 14.98 -20.55
CA ILE A 8 7.15 15.09 -19.42
C ILE A 8 6.46 15.68 -18.20
N VAL A 9 5.72 16.79 -18.35
CA VAL A 9 5.02 17.44 -17.23
C VAL A 9 3.96 16.49 -16.65
N GLY A 10 3.24 15.74 -17.51
CA GLY A 10 2.29 14.72 -17.09
C GLY A 10 2.96 13.63 -16.29
N GLY A 11 4.05 13.04 -16.80
CA GLY A 11 4.79 11.98 -16.13
C GLY A 11 5.36 12.41 -14.77
N VAL A 12 5.97 13.60 -14.70
CA VAL A 12 6.50 14.16 -13.45
C VAL A 12 5.38 14.41 -12.44
N THR A 13 4.23 14.94 -12.87
CA THR A 13 3.08 15.18 -12.00
C THR A 13 2.53 13.87 -11.45
N THR A 14 2.42 12.85 -12.30
CA THR A 14 1.97 11.50 -11.89
C THR A 14 2.97 10.86 -10.91
N PHE A 15 4.27 10.98 -11.18
CA PHE A 15 5.30 10.50 -10.25
C PHE A 15 5.15 11.14 -8.87
N PHE A 16 5.03 12.47 -8.78
CA PHE A 16 4.86 13.14 -7.49
C PHE A 16 3.55 12.77 -6.78
N ALA A 17 2.50 12.43 -7.51
CA ALA A 17 1.26 11.98 -6.91
C ALA A 17 1.38 10.60 -6.25
N MET A 18 2.22 9.70 -6.80
CA MET A 18 2.37 8.32 -6.33
C MET A 18 3.67 8.07 -5.53
N ALA A 19 4.59 9.03 -5.47
CA ALA A 19 5.91 8.84 -4.85
C ALA A 19 5.88 8.47 -3.36
N TYR A 20 4.76 8.73 -2.66
CA TYR A 20 4.58 8.31 -1.27
C TYR A 20 4.67 6.79 -1.09
N ILE A 21 4.36 6.01 -2.15
CA ILE A 21 4.39 4.54 -2.11
C ILE A 21 5.79 4.00 -1.81
N ILE A 22 6.84 4.74 -2.20
CA ILE A 22 8.24 4.40 -1.97
C ILE A 22 8.54 4.20 -0.49
N PHE A 23 7.84 4.92 0.39
CA PHE A 23 8.01 4.82 1.85
C PHE A 23 6.92 3.95 2.50
N VAL A 24 5.68 4.12 2.06
CA VAL A 24 4.54 3.46 2.70
C VAL A 24 4.52 1.96 2.42
N ASN A 25 4.85 1.53 1.21
CA ASN A 25 4.86 0.11 0.88
C ASN A 25 5.94 -0.68 1.67
N PRO A 26 7.22 -0.26 1.68
CA PRO A 26 8.21 -0.93 2.51
C PRO A 26 7.88 -0.86 4.00
N GLY A 27 7.37 0.26 4.49
CA GLY A 27 6.97 0.41 5.89
C GLY A 27 5.87 -0.55 6.32
N LEU A 28 4.96 -0.90 5.41
CA LEU A 28 3.89 -1.86 5.68
C LEU A 28 4.39 -3.30 5.59
N LEU A 29 5.05 -3.66 4.51
CA LEU A 29 5.49 -5.04 4.26
C LEU A 29 6.63 -5.48 5.19
N SER A 30 7.51 -4.56 5.63
CA SER A 30 8.57 -4.87 6.58
C SER A 30 8.05 -5.35 7.95
N GLN A 31 6.81 -5.02 8.31
CA GLN A 31 6.19 -5.54 9.53
C GLN A 31 6.07 -7.07 9.52
N THR A 32 6.04 -7.70 8.35
CA THR A 32 6.00 -9.17 8.21
C THR A 32 7.37 -9.85 8.34
N GLY A 33 8.44 -9.07 8.57
CA GLY A 33 9.82 -9.55 8.63
C GLY A 33 10.59 -9.46 7.31
N MET A 34 10.05 -8.83 6.28
CA MET A 34 10.79 -8.49 5.06
C MET A 34 11.79 -7.36 5.32
N ASP A 35 12.96 -7.39 4.68
CA ASP A 35 13.90 -6.28 4.73
C ASP A 35 13.33 -5.04 4.04
N PHE A 36 13.37 -3.89 4.74
CA PHE A 36 12.80 -2.63 4.25
C PHE A 36 13.42 -2.17 2.93
N ASN A 37 14.76 -2.26 2.81
CA ASN A 37 15.47 -1.79 1.62
C ASN A 37 15.24 -2.72 0.43
N ALA A 38 15.13 -4.03 0.66
CA ALA A 38 14.79 -5.01 -0.36
C ALA A 38 13.39 -4.75 -0.91
N VAL A 39 12.41 -4.48 -0.05
CA VAL A 39 11.04 -4.15 -0.46
C VAL A 39 11.00 -2.80 -1.19
N LEU A 40 11.77 -1.80 -0.73
CA LEU A 40 11.88 -0.50 -1.39
C LEU A 40 12.39 -0.64 -2.82
N LEU A 41 13.47 -1.38 -3.00
CA LEU A 41 14.04 -1.66 -4.32
C LEU A 41 13.06 -2.41 -5.22
N ALA A 42 12.46 -3.48 -4.70
CA ALA A 42 11.46 -4.27 -5.43
C ALA A 42 10.26 -3.40 -5.85
N THR A 43 9.81 -2.50 -4.98
CA THR A 43 8.73 -1.55 -5.26
C THR A 43 9.09 -0.62 -6.41
N CYS A 44 10.26 0.00 -6.36
CA CYS A 44 10.71 0.92 -7.41
C CYS A 44 10.88 0.22 -8.76
N ILE A 45 11.52 -0.96 -8.77
CA ILE A 45 11.80 -1.71 -9.99
C ILE A 45 10.49 -2.23 -10.61
N SER A 46 9.61 -2.82 -9.80
CA SER A 46 8.33 -3.35 -10.29
C SER A 46 7.40 -2.25 -10.82
N ALA A 47 7.35 -1.11 -10.13
CA ALA A 47 6.59 0.05 -10.57
C ALA A 47 7.14 0.62 -11.90
N ALA A 48 8.46 0.71 -12.04
CA ALA A 48 9.10 1.18 -13.28
C ALA A 48 8.81 0.23 -14.44
N ILE A 49 8.97 -1.08 -14.25
CA ILE A 49 8.67 -2.10 -15.28
C ILE A 49 7.18 -2.08 -15.64
N GLY A 50 6.29 -2.10 -14.65
CA GLY A 50 4.85 -2.10 -14.88
C GLY A 50 4.38 -0.84 -15.63
N THR A 51 4.87 0.34 -15.23
CA THR A 51 4.56 1.60 -15.91
C THR A 51 5.10 1.62 -17.33
N ALA A 52 6.33 1.15 -17.56
CA ALA A 52 6.92 1.09 -18.89
C ALA A 52 6.13 0.13 -19.80
N LEU A 53 5.76 -1.05 -19.31
CA LEU A 53 4.95 -2.01 -20.06
C LEU A 53 3.56 -1.43 -20.40
N THR A 54 2.90 -0.76 -19.45
CA THR A 54 1.61 -0.14 -19.68
C THR A 54 1.71 0.97 -20.72
N GLY A 55 2.72 1.82 -20.65
CA GLY A 55 2.95 2.89 -21.62
C GLY A 55 3.27 2.37 -23.01
N LEU A 56 4.13 1.36 -23.13
CA LEU A 56 4.59 0.82 -24.41
C LEU A 56 3.55 -0.10 -25.08
N MET A 57 2.88 -0.96 -24.30
CA MET A 57 1.94 -1.95 -24.84
C MET A 57 0.51 -1.42 -24.99
N ALA A 58 0.02 -0.71 -24.00
CA ALA A 58 -1.33 -0.20 -23.99
C ALA A 58 -1.45 1.24 -24.53
N ASN A 59 -0.33 1.96 -24.66
CA ASN A 59 -0.26 3.34 -25.11
C ASN A 59 -1.19 4.28 -24.30
N VAL A 60 -1.24 4.05 -22.99
CA VAL A 60 -2.03 4.86 -22.04
C VAL A 60 -1.10 5.44 -20.97
N PRO A 61 -1.35 6.68 -20.51
CA PRO A 61 -0.48 7.38 -19.56
C PRO A 61 -0.81 6.98 -18.10
N PHE A 62 -0.92 5.67 -17.83
CA PHE A 62 -1.17 5.18 -16.47
C PHE A 62 0.13 4.70 -15.83
N ALA A 63 0.46 5.25 -14.68
CA ALA A 63 1.54 4.74 -13.86
C ALA A 63 1.05 3.56 -13.03
N GLN A 64 1.91 2.56 -12.88
CA GLN A 64 1.66 1.36 -12.07
C GLN A 64 2.39 1.48 -10.74
N ALA A 65 1.69 1.17 -9.66
CA ALA A 65 2.26 1.10 -8.32
C ALA A 65 1.56 0.02 -7.50
N PRO A 66 2.19 -0.52 -6.44
CA PRO A 66 1.54 -1.49 -5.57
C PRO A 66 0.25 -0.93 -4.96
N GLY A 67 -0.84 -1.71 -5.01
CA GLY A 67 -2.12 -1.36 -4.38
C GLY A 67 -2.03 -1.49 -2.86
N MET A 68 -2.29 -0.39 -2.14
CA MET A 68 -2.16 -0.38 -0.68
C MET A 68 -3.17 -1.30 0.00
N GLY A 69 -4.37 -1.45 -0.55
CA GLY A 69 -5.38 -2.39 -0.06
C GLY A 69 -4.89 -3.83 -0.08
N LEU A 70 -4.25 -4.25 -1.18
CA LEU A 70 -3.66 -5.58 -1.33
C LEU A 70 -2.50 -5.81 -0.37
N ASN A 71 -1.63 -4.82 -0.20
CA ASN A 71 -0.48 -4.91 0.71
C ASN A 71 -0.91 -5.02 2.17
N ALA A 72 -1.95 -4.29 2.56
CA ALA A 72 -2.51 -4.39 3.89
C ALA A 72 -3.22 -5.74 4.10
N PHE A 73 -3.94 -6.24 3.10
CA PHE A 73 -4.53 -7.59 3.14
C PHE A 73 -3.44 -8.67 3.27
N PHE A 74 -2.34 -8.53 2.53
CA PHE A 74 -1.16 -9.39 2.66
C PHE A 74 -0.62 -9.38 4.09
N THR A 75 -0.34 -8.19 4.63
CA THR A 75 0.29 -8.05 5.95
C THR A 75 -0.63 -8.51 7.07
N TYR A 76 -1.84 -7.94 7.14
CA TYR A 76 -2.70 -8.15 8.30
C TYR A 76 -3.57 -9.39 8.20
N THR A 77 -4.05 -9.75 7.00
CA THR A 77 -4.92 -10.92 6.87
C THR A 77 -4.11 -12.18 6.61
N ILE A 78 -3.24 -12.18 5.60
CA ILE A 78 -2.50 -13.39 5.22
C ILE A 78 -1.41 -13.70 6.25
N CYS A 79 -0.52 -12.74 6.54
CA CYS A 79 0.61 -13.02 7.43
C CYS A 79 0.19 -13.06 8.90
N PHE A 80 -0.45 -12.01 9.42
CA PHE A 80 -0.77 -11.95 10.84
C PHE A 80 -2.06 -12.68 11.20
N GLY A 81 -3.10 -12.59 10.38
CA GLY A 81 -4.40 -13.18 10.68
C GLY A 81 -4.45 -14.69 10.45
N MET A 82 -3.90 -15.16 9.32
CA MET A 82 -3.90 -16.58 8.96
C MET A 82 -2.61 -17.31 9.36
N GLY A 83 -1.57 -16.59 9.82
CA GLY A 83 -0.31 -17.18 10.30
C GLY A 83 0.65 -17.65 9.20
N TYR A 84 0.47 -17.21 7.96
CA TYR A 84 1.44 -17.49 6.89
C TYR A 84 2.72 -16.68 7.05
N THR A 85 3.85 -17.30 6.80
CA THR A 85 5.09 -16.54 6.63
C THR A 85 5.03 -15.66 5.38
N TRP A 86 5.80 -14.57 5.33
CA TRP A 86 5.80 -13.70 4.16
C TRP A 86 6.22 -14.43 2.87
N GLN A 87 7.10 -15.44 2.96
CA GLN A 87 7.50 -16.27 1.82
C GLN A 87 6.31 -17.10 1.28
N GLN A 88 5.51 -17.66 2.18
CA GLN A 88 4.28 -18.36 1.83
C GLN A 88 3.22 -17.39 1.29
N GLY A 89 3.12 -16.20 1.90
CA GLY A 89 2.28 -15.11 1.42
C GLY A 89 2.61 -14.72 -0.01
N LEU A 90 3.90 -14.62 -0.39
CA LEU A 90 4.31 -14.35 -1.77
C LEU A 90 3.87 -15.47 -2.74
N ALA A 91 3.90 -16.72 -2.31
CA ALA A 91 3.38 -17.82 -3.11
C ALA A 91 1.86 -17.73 -3.31
N ILE A 92 1.11 -17.34 -2.26
CA ILE A 92 -0.34 -17.08 -2.36
C ILE A 92 -0.61 -15.93 -3.34
N VAL A 93 0.16 -14.83 -3.28
CA VAL A 93 0.06 -13.71 -4.22
C VAL A 93 0.32 -14.16 -5.65
N LEU A 94 1.33 -14.98 -5.89
CA LEU A 94 1.60 -15.53 -7.21
C LEU A 94 0.44 -16.39 -7.73
N LEU A 95 -0.10 -17.28 -6.90
CA LEU A 95 -1.25 -18.13 -7.28
C LEU A 95 -2.49 -17.28 -7.56
N SER A 96 -2.76 -16.26 -6.74
CA SER A 96 -3.87 -15.34 -6.96
C SER A 96 -3.70 -14.51 -8.23
N GLY A 97 -2.47 -14.06 -8.52
CA GLY A 97 -2.14 -13.33 -9.75
C GLY A 97 -2.35 -14.19 -11.01
N ILE A 98 -1.97 -15.47 -10.97
CA ILE A 98 -2.25 -16.42 -12.06
C ILE A 98 -3.76 -16.59 -12.24
N LEU A 99 -4.51 -16.77 -11.15
CA LEU A 99 -5.96 -16.87 -11.18
C LEU A 99 -6.60 -15.60 -11.76
N PHE A 100 -6.15 -14.43 -11.31
CA PHE A 100 -6.60 -13.15 -11.82
C PHE A 100 -6.31 -12.99 -13.32
N PHE A 101 -5.11 -13.38 -13.77
CA PHE A 101 -4.74 -13.36 -15.19
C PHE A 101 -5.66 -14.23 -16.04
N ILE A 102 -5.95 -15.46 -15.60
CA ILE A 102 -6.89 -16.37 -16.27
C ILE A 102 -8.28 -15.71 -16.38
N VAL A 103 -8.77 -15.10 -15.29
CA VAL A 103 -10.05 -14.39 -15.29
C VAL A 103 -10.01 -13.19 -16.24
N ALA A 104 -8.92 -12.41 -16.22
CA ALA A 104 -8.77 -11.22 -17.04
C ALA A 104 -8.78 -11.48 -18.56
N VAL A 105 -8.19 -12.59 -18.98
CA VAL A 105 -8.16 -13.00 -20.41
C VAL A 105 -9.47 -13.68 -20.82
N SER A 106 -10.22 -14.23 -19.88
CA SER A 106 -11.47 -14.94 -20.16
C SER A 106 -12.66 -13.99 -20.33
N PRO A 107 -13.75 -14.41 -21.03
CA PRO A 107 -14.98 -13.62 -21.10
C PRO A 107 -15.68 -13.42 -19.75
N LEU A 108 -15.20 -14.10 -18.71
CA LEU A 108 -15.71 -14.00 -17.33
C LEU A 108 -15.50 -12.59 -16.76
N ARG A 109 -14.41 -11.91 -17.13
CA ARG A 109 -14.13 -10.53 -16.73
C ARG A 109 -15.31 -9.60 -17.02
N SER A 110 -15.84 -9.63 -18.24
CA SER A 110 -16.95 -8.76 -18.64
C SER A 110 -18.22 -9.04 -17.84
N LYS A 111 -18.48 -10.32 -17.55
CA LYS A 111 -19.61 -10.72 -16.72
C LYS A 111 -19.48 -10.26 -15.28
N ILE A 112 -18.29 -10.39 -14.69
CA ILE A 112 -18.00 -9.94 -13.31
C ILE A 112 -18.19 -8.42 -13.23
N ILE A 113 -17.60 -7.64 -14.15
CA ILE A 113 -17.72 -6.17 -14.16
C ILE A 113 -19.18 -5.74 -14.34
N ALA A 114 -19.94 -6.42 -15.22
CA ALA A 114 -21.36 -6.12 -15.45
C ALA A 114 -22.26 -6.49 -14.26
N SER A 115 -21.85 -7.48 -13.45
CA SER A 115 -22.60 -7.92 -12.25
C SER A 115 -22.43 -6.98 -11.06
N ILE A 116 -21.42 -6.08 -11.08
CA ILE A 116 -21.17 -5.15 -9.98
C ILE A 116 -22.02 -3.89 -10.17
N PRO A 117 -22.98 -3.62 -9.29
CA PRO A 117 -23.77 -2.39 -9.34
C PRO A 117 -22.92 -1.14 -9.23
N GLY A 118 -23.31 -0.04 -9.90
CA GLY A 118 -22.54 1.21 -9.92
C GLY A 118 -22.26 1.79 -8.52
N PHE A 119 -23.25 1.70 -7.61
CA PHE A 119 -23.06 2.17 -6.23
C PHE A 119 -21.98 1.39 -5.47
N LEU A 120 -21.83 0.09 -5.76
CA LEU A 120 -20.83 -0.76 -5.10
C LEU A 120 -19.40 -0.39 -5.56
N LYS A 121 -19.23 0.00 -6.82
CA LYS A 121 -17.93 0.47 -7.34
C LYS A 121 -17.45 1.72 -6.57
N ASN A 122 -18.35 2.69 -6.36
CA ASN A 122 -18.03 3.88 -5.56
C ASN A 122 -17.78 3.55 -4.09
N ALA A 123 -18.54 2.61 -3.53
CA ALA A 123 -18.37 2.17 -2.14
C ALA A 123 -17.01 1.47 -1.92
N ILE A 124 -16.53 0.69 -2.91
CA ILE A 124 -15.22 0.03 -2.86
C ILE A 124 -14.10 1.09 -2.79
N SER A 125 -14.12 2.09 -3.68
CA SER A 125 -13.11 3.16 -3.68
C SER A 125 -13.11 3.95 -2.37
N ALA A 126 -14.29 4.27 -1.83
CA ALA A 126 -14.41 4.93 -0.53
C ALA A 126 -13.91 4.04 0.62
N GLY A 127 -14.22 2.75 0.59
CA GLY A 127 -13.76 1.76 1.57
C GLY A 127 -12.25 1.61 1.59
N ILE A 128 -11.61 1.56 0.43
CA ILE A 128 -10.14 1.52 0.30
C ILE A 128 -9.53 2.78 0.91
N GLY A 129 -10.06 3.96 0.62
CA GLY A 129 -9.59 5.22 1.20
C GLY A 129 -9.69 5.26 2.72
N LEU A 130 -10.83 4.84 3.29
CA LEU A 130 -11.04 4.73 4.74
C LEU A 130 -10.10 3.70 5.38
N PHE A 131 -9.87 2.58 4.72
CA PHE A 131 -8.95 1.56 5.20
C PHE A 131 -7.50 2.06 5.26
N ILE A 132 -7.04 2.77 4.23
CA ILE A 132 -5.70 3.39 4.22
C ILE A 132 -5.59 4.43 5.34
N ALA A 133 -6.61 5.26 5.54
CA ALA A 133 -6.65 6.22 6.64
C ALA A 133 -6.57 5.52 8.01
N PHE A 134 -7.31 4.43 8.20
CA PHE A 134 -7.28 3.63 9.42
C PHE A 134 -5.88 3.06 9.69
N ILE A 135 -5.21 2.49 8.67
CA ILE A 135 -3.82 2.00 8.77
C ILE A 135 -2.87 3.14 9.13
N GLY A 136 -3.04 4.33 8.54
CA GLY A 136 -2.26 5.51 8.88
C GLY A 136 -2.39 5.89 10.36
N LEU A 137 -3.61 5.86 10.91
CA LEU A 137 -3.87 6.15 12.31
C LEU A 137 -3.29 5.08 13.27
N LEU A 138 -3.29 3.81 12.84
CA LEU A 138 -2.62 2.72 13.57
C LEU A 138 -1.10 2.91 13.62
N ASN A 139 -0.48 3.26 12.49
CA ASN A 139 0.97 3.42 12.40
C ASN A 139 1.52 4.54 13.29
N VAL A 140 0.74 5.59 13.53
CA VAL A 140 1.12 6.68 14.44
C VAL A 140 0.59 6.47 15.85
N SER A 141 0.06 5.29 16.16
CA SER A 141 -0.50 4.92 17.47
C SER A 141 -1.61 5.85 17.97
N LEU A 142 -2.34 6.51 17.06
CA LEU A 142 -3.57 7.24 17.41
C LEU A 142 -4.75 6.29 17.64
N ILE A 143 -4.70 5.11 17.02
CA ILE A 143 -5.59 3.99 17.29
C ILE A 143 -4.72 2.81 17.72
N SER A 144 -5.11 2.10 18.76
CA SER A 144 -4.52 0.83 19.17
C SER A 144 -5.61 -0.19 19.48
N PHE A 145 -5.25 -1.47 19.45
CA PHE A 145 -6.16 -2.54 19.86
C PHE A 145 -5.95 -2.86 21.34
N SER A 146 -6.94 -2.58 22.16
CA SER A 146 -6.98 -2.99 23.57
C SER A 146 -8.06 -4.05 23.73
N GLY A 147 -7.65 -5.26 24.11
CA GLY A 147 -8.60 -6.38 24.25
C GLY A 147 -9.37 -6.78 22.98
N GLY A 148 -8.75 -6.58 21.78
CA GLY A 148 -9.37 -6.90 20.50
C GLY A 148 -10.31 -5.82 19.94
N VAL A 149 -10.52 -4.73 20.67
CA VAL A 149 -11.35 -3.60 20.25
C VAL A 149 -10.46 -2.41 19.89
N PRO A 150 -10.68 -1.73 18.74
CA PRO A 150 -9.96 -0.53 18.41
C PRO A 150 -10.34 0.59 19.38
N ALA A 151 -9.36 1.16 20.06
CA ALA A 151 -9.50 2.26 20.99
C ALA A 151 -8.68 3.45 20.51
N LEU A 152 -9.25 4.65 20.58
CA LEU A 152 -8.52 5.88 20.35
C LEU A 152 -7.56 6.12 21.52
N GLN A 153 -6.28 6.09 21.22
CA GLN A 153 -5.22 6.43 22.16
C GLN A 153 -4.96 7.94 22.13
N PHE A 154 -5.97 8.72 22.49
CA PHE A 154 -5.76 10.12 22.90
C PHE A 154 -5.19 10.12 24.31
N SER A 155 -4.09 9.40 24.53
CA SER A 155 -3.40 9.47 25.79
C SER A 155 -2.61 10.78 25.82
N LEU A 156 -3.23 11.77 26.41
CA LEU A 156 -2.56 12.99 26.86
C LEU A 156 -1.76 12.75 28.16
N VAL A 157 -1.53 11.50 28.54
CA VAL A 157 -0.81 11.13 29.77
C VAL A 157 0.46 10.39 29.38
N GLY A 158 1.62 11.04 29.49
CA GLY A 158 2.91 10.38 29.50
C GLY A 158 3.08 9.54 30.77
N GLU A 159 4.10 8.65 30.80
CA GLU A 159 4.45 7.83 31.96
C GLU A 159 4.67 8.67 33.23
N ASP A 160 4.97 9.95 33.08
CA ASP A 160 5.17 10.92 34.19
C ASP A 160 3.87 11.60 34.68
N GLY A 161 2.70 11.12 34.27
CA GLY A 161 1.41 11.70 34.68
C GLY A 161 1.04 13.02 33.99
N LEU A 162 1.89 13.58 33.15
CA LEU A 162 1.59 14.73 32.31
C LEU A 162 0.92 14.24 31.02
N LYS A 163 -0.23 14.81 30.68
CA LYS A 163 -0.97 14.47 29.47
C LYS A 163 -0.23 15.02 28.25
N THR A 164 0.64 14.23 27.65
CA THR A 164 1.31 14.58 26.40
C THR A 164 0.78 13.73 25.26
N MET A 165 0.27 14.40 24.22
CA MET A 165 -0.05 13.68 22.97
C MET A 165 1.24 13.05 22.45
N ASN A 166 1.14 11.81 21.95
CA ASN A 166 2.23 11.19 21.21
C ASN A 166 2.71 12.15 20.09
N ALA A 167 3.98 12.53 20.15
CA ALA A 167 4.56 13.49 19.20
C ALA A 167 4.38 13.04 17.72
N ALA A 168 4.39 11.73 17.46
CA ALA A 168 4.10 11.16 16.15
C ALA A 168 2.64 11.42 15.72
N GLY A 169 1.69 11.32 16.67
CA GLY A 169 0.27 11.61 16.40
C GLY A 169 0.03 13.09 16.10
N ILE A 170 0.69 13.99 16.85
CA ILE A 170 0.63 15.44 16.58
C ILE A 170 1.19 15.75 15.20
N LEU A 171 2.37 15.19 14.88
CA LEU A 171 3.01 15.36 13.58
C LEU A 171 2.13 14.86 12.44
N ALA A 172 1.45 13.72 12.61
CA ALA A 172 0.53 13.18 11.63
C ALA A 172 -0.69 14.08 11.40
N ILE A 173 -1.27 14.65 12.46
CA ILE A 173 -2.39 15.60 12.35
C ILE A 173 -1.95 16.87 11.63
N ILE A 174 -0.78 17.41 11.97
CA ILE A 174 -0.21 18.59 11.28
C ILE A 174 -0.01 18.28 9.79
N GLY A 175 0.59 17.13 9.47
CA GLY A 175 0.81 16.69 8.10
C GLY A 175 -0.49 16.50 7.31
N LEU A 176 -1.51 15.93 7.94
CA LEU A 176 -2.84 15.76 7.36
C LEU A 176 -3.46 17.14 7.03
N LEU A 177 -3.42 18.08 7.97
CA LEU A 177 -3.95 19.43 7.76
C LEU A 177 -3.20 20.18 6.64
N ILE A 178 -1.88 20.12 6.61
CA ILE A 178 -1.07 20.72 5.55
C ILE A 178 -1.45 20.13 4.20
N THR A 179 -1.52 18.80 4.11
CA THR A 179 -1.87 18.11 2.87
C THR A 179 -3.30 18.45 2.43
N ALA A 180 -4.26 18.49 3.36
CA ALA A 180 -5.64 18.87 3.07
C ALA A 180 -5.75 20.31 2.54
N ILE A 181 -5.02 21.24 3.15
CA ILE A 181 -4.94 22.64 2.69
C ILE A 181 -4.35 22.71 1.28
N LEU A 182 -3.24 22.02 1.01
CA LEU A 182 -2.62 22.00 -0.32
C LEU A 182 -3.56 21.40 -1.38
N LEU A 183 -4.32 20.35 -1.02
CA LEU A 183 -5.33 19.76 -1.90
C LEU A 183 -6.49 20.72 -2.16
N ALA A 184 -6.97 21.45 -1.13
CA ALA A 184 -8.02 22.45 -1.27
C ALA A 184 -7.61 23.58 -2.23
N TYR A 185 -6.33 23.98 -2.20
CA TYR A 185 -5.75 24.94 -3.15
C TYR A 185 -5.39 24.32 -4.51
N LYS A 186 -5.71 23.03 -4.73
CA LYS A 186 -5.43 22.32 -6.00
C LYS A 186 -3.95 22.34 -6.40
N VAL A 187 -3.04 22.34 -5.45
CA VAL A 187 -1.61 22.32 -5.70
C VAL A 187 -1.21 20.98 -6.32
N LYS A 188 -0.53 21.00 -7.46
CA LYS A 188 -0.03 19.79 -8.12
C LYS A 188 1.04 19.13 -7.23
N GLY A 189 0.88 17.85 -6.94
CA GLY A 189 1.79 17.13 -6.05
C GLY A 189 1.59 17.45 -4.56
N ALA A 190 0.39 17.92 -4.15
CA ALA A 190 0.05 18.29 -2.78
C ALA A 190 0.44 17.23 -1.75
N ILE A 191 0.21 15.95 -2.05
CA ILE A 191 0.54 14.84 -1.15
C ILE A 191 2.05 14.75 -0.93
N PHE A 192 2.84 14.80 -2.00
CA PHE A 192 4.29 14.73 -1.92
C PHE A 192 4.90 15.94 -1.18
N ILE A 193 4.42 17.15 -1.48
CA ILE A 193 4.82 18.38 -0.79
C ILE A 193 4.45 18.29 0.69
N GLY A 194 3.25 17.79 1.02
CA GLY A 194 2.81 17.54 2.39
C GLY A 194 3.74 16.61 3.15
N ILE A 195 4.16 15.50 2.52
CA ILE A 195 5.13 14.56 3.11
C ILE A 195 6.47 15.25 3.39
N ILE A 196 7.02 16.00 2.43
CA ILE A 196 8.29 16.71 2.61
C ILE A 196 8.20 17.70 3.78
N ILE A 197 7.17 18.55 3.81
CA ILE A 197 6.98 19.53 4.88
C ILE A 197 6.85 18.84 6.23
N THR A 198 6.05 17.79 6.32
CA THR A 198 5.84 17.03 7.56
C THR A 198 7.14 16.37 8.01
N THR A 199 7.94 15.83 7.08
CA THR A 199 9.26 15.25 7.38
C THR A 199 10.20 16.31 7.96
N ILE A 200 10.26 17.51 7.37
CA ILE A 200 11.09 18.63 7.85
C ILE A 200 10.65 19.05 9.26
N ILE A 201 9.36 19.11 9.53
CA ILE A 201 8.82 19.42 10.87
C ILE A 201 9.15 18.29 11.86
N GLY A 202 9.15 17.04 11.40
CA GLY A 202 9.46 15.85 12.21
C GLY A 202 10.91 15.79 12.71
N ILE A 203 11.87 16.42 12.00
CA ILE A 203 13.27 16.44 12.40
C ILE A 203 13.46 17.10 13.77
N PRO A 204 13.04 18.37 14.01
CA PRO A 204 13.18 18.99 15.31
C PRO A 204 12.30 18.36 16.40
N MET A 205 11.25 17.64 16.04
CA MET A 205 10.41 16.88 16.98
C MET A 205 11.03 15.52 17.37
N GLY A 206 12.19 15.16 16.82
CA GLY A 206 12.85 13.89 17.07
C GLY A 206 12.11 12.65 16.52
N GLN A 207 11.08 12.86 15.69
CA GLN A 207 10.30 11.79 15.08
C GLN A 207 10.89 11.29 13.75
N THR A 208 11.77 12.08 13.15
CA THR A 208 12.46 11.74 11.92
C THR A 208 13.95 11.59 12.22
N VAL A 209 14.46 10.36 12.16
CA VAL A 209 15.88 10.07 12.35
C VAL A 209 16.48 9.77 10.99
N TYR A 210 17.46 10.56 10.58
CA TYR A 210 18.21 10.30 9.36
C TYR A 210 19.31 9.27 9.65
N THR A 211 19.12 8.04 9.22
CA THR A 211 20.14 6.99 9.24
C THR A 211 20.65 6.77 7.82
N PRO A 212 21.86 7.26 7.48
CA PRO A 212 22.41 7.01 6.15
C PRO A 212 22.70 5.51 6.01
N GLN A 213 21.94 4.84 5.15
CA GLN A 213 22.21 3.46 4.81
C GLN A 213 22.87 3.41 3.43
N ALA A 214 23.92 2.59 3.30
CA ALA A 214 24.54 2.36 2.01
C ALA A 214 23.55 1.58 1.13
N PHE A 215 23.20 2.20 0.00
CA PHE A 215 22.32 1.58 -0.97
C PHE A 215 23.07 0.48 -1.73
N SER A 216 22.65 -0.76 -1.58
CA SER A 216 23.24 -1.91 -2.27
C SER A 216 22.16 -2.69 -3.02
N PHE A 217 22.38 -2.95 -4.30
CA PHE A 217 21.50 -3.81 -5.09
C PHE A 217 21.51 -5.28 -4.62
N SER A 218 22.53 -5.70 -3.87
CA SER A 218 22.62 -7.07 -3.33
C SER A 218 21.45 -7.39 -2.38
N VAL A 219 20.90 -6.39 -1.70
CA VAL A 219 19.76 -6.53 -0.79
C VAL A 219 18.49 -7.03 -1.51
N LEU A 220 18.36 -6.80 -2.81
CA LEU A 220 17.24 -7.33 -3.60
C LEU A 220 17.17 -8.86 -3.55
N GLY A 221 18.32 -9.55 -3.42
CA GLY A 221 18.38 -11.01 -3.29
C GLY A 221 17.75 -11.55 -1.99
N GLU A 222 17.45 -10.70 -1.01
CA GLU A 222 16.78 -11.13 0.22
C GLU A 222 15.27 -11.33 0.06
N THR A 223 14.68 -10.69 -0.94
CA THR A 223 13.24 -10.84 -1.24
C THR A 223 12.98 -11.47 -2.61
N PHE A 224 13.86 -11.25 -3.58
CA PHE A 224 13.68 -11.76 -4.94
C PHE A 224 13.76 -13.28 -4.98
N GLY A 225 12.70 -13.93 -5.51
CA GLY A 225 12.64 -15.37 -5.64
C GLY A 225 12.49 -16.14 -4.32
N LYS A 226 12.26 -15.49 -3.19
CA LYS A 226 12.12 -16.12 -1.87
C LYS A 226 10.72 -16.67 -1.57
N LEU A 227 9.84 -16.71 -2.56
CA LEU A 227 8.52 -17.34 -2.40
C LEU A 227 8.69 -18.83 -2.04
N SER A 228 7.86 -19.33 -1.12
CA SER A 228 7.90 -20.71 -0.66
C SER A 228 6.54 -21.37 -0.80
N PHE A 229 6.50 -22.48 -1.51
CA PHE A 229 5.31 -23.34 -1.58
C PHE A 229 5.28 -24.38 -0.46
N THR A 230 6.35 -24.48 0.32
CA THR A 230 6.47 -25.48 1.40
C THR A 230 5.58 -25.10 2.56
N GLY A 231 4.78 -26.03 3.05
CA GLY A 231 3.94 -25.84 4.23
C GLY A 231 2.70 -24.94 4.02
N LEU A 232 2.31 -24.61 2.79
CA LEU A 232 1.10 -23.81 2.52
C LEU A 232 -0.18 -24.42 3.08
N THR A 233 -0.22 -25.74 3.22
CA THR A 233 -1.35 -26.48 3.81
C THR A 233 -1.13 -26.87 5.25
N ALA A 234 -0.02 -26.48 5.86
CA ALA A 234 0.30 -26.79 7.25
C ALA A 234 -0.32 -25.80 8.26
N VAL A 235 -0.86 -24.70 7.76
CA VAL A 235 -1.59 -23.70 8.56
C VAL A 235 -2.96 -24.24 8.95
N ASP A 236 -3.50 -23.81 10.09
CA ASP A 236 -4.82 -24.19 10.58
C ASP A 236 -5.89 -23.97 9.50
N GLY A 237 -6.62 -25.04 9.15
CA GLY A 237 -7.56 -25.06 8.04
C GLY A 237 -7.01 -25.70 6.75
N GLY A 238 -5.72 -26.01 6.66
CA GLY A 238 -5.11 -26.78 5.57
C GLY A 238 -5.38 -26.22 4.17
N ILE A 239 -5.82 -27.07 3.24
CA ILE A 239 -6.10 -26.67 1.85
C ILE A 239 -7.26 -25.68 1.72
N VAL A 240 -8.23 -25.71 2.66
CA VAL A 240 -9.37 -24.78 2.66
C VAL A 240 -8.88 -23.36 2.97
N ALA A 241 -7.99 -23.20 3.95
CA ALA A 241 -7.39 -21.92 4.27
C ALA A 241 -6.60 -21.36 3.07
N LEU A 242 -5.80 -22.20 2.39
CA LEU A 242 -5.06 -21.82 1.20
C LEU A 242 -5.99 -21.35 0.06
N LEU A 243 -7.01 -22.12 -0.26
CA LEU A 243 -7.98 -21.76 -1.30
C LEU A 243 -8.71 -20.47 -0.96
N THR A 244 -9.12 -20.32 0.29
CA THR A 244 -9.77 -19.09 0.79
C THR A 244 -8.82 -17.89 0.63
N ALA A 245 -7.56 -18.02 1.02
CA ALA A 245 -6.56 -16.95 0.88
C ALA A 245 -6.35 -16.55 -0.59
N VAL A 246 -6.14 -17.52 -1.49
CA VAL A 246 -5.91 -17.27 -2.92
C VAL A 246 -7.13 -16.63 -3.58
N ILE A 247 -8.32 -17.15 -3.34
CA ILE A 247 -9.56 -16.61 -3.93
C ILE A 247 -9.86 -15.22 -3.37
N SER A 248 -9.74 -15.02 -2.06
CA SER A 248 -9.98 -13.72 -1.44
C SER A 248 -9.00 -12.68 -1.95
N PHE A 249 -7.71 -13.02 -2.07
CA PHE A 249 -6.70 -12.11 -2.62
C PHE A 249 -7.01 -11.75 -4.08
N ALA A 250 -7.37 -12.73 -4.92
CA ALA A 250 -7.74 -12.49 -6.31
C ALA A 250 -9.01 -11.63 -6.44
N LEU A 251 -10.00 -11.80 -5.56
CA LEU A 251 -11.19 -10.94 -5.52
C LEU A 251 -10.87 -9.51 -5.11
N VAL A 252 -10.05 -9.33 -4.06
CA VAL A 252 -9.60 -8.00 -3.62
C VAL A 252 -8.83 -7.30 -4.75
N ASP A 253 -7.94 -8.01 -5.43
CA ASP A 253 -7.18 -7.49 -6.60
C ASP A 253 -8.12 -7.07 -7.75
N CYS A 254 -9.13 -7.90 -8.04
CA CYS A 254 -10.15 -7.59 -9.04
C CYS A 254 -10.92 -6.31 -8.68
N PHE A 255 -11.32 -6.16 -7.42
CA PHE A 255 -12.07 -4.98 -6.97
C PHE A 255 -11.19 -3.73 -6.91
N ASP A 256 -9.93 -3.85 -6.47
CA ASP A 256 -8.97 -2.74 -6.44
C ASP A 256 -8.70 -2.22 -7.86
N THR A 257 -8.45 -3.13 -8.81
CA THR A 257 -8.25 -2.80 -10.23
C THR A 257 -9.49 -2.12 -10.83
N ILE A 258 -10.69 -2.61 -10.55
CA ILE A 258 -11.94 -2.00 -11.03
C ILE A 258 -12.13 -0.62 -10.40
N GLY A 259 -11.90 -0.50 -9.09
CA GLY A 259 -12.03 0.75 -8.35
C GLY A 259 -11.10 1.84 -8.87
N THR A 260 -9.84 1.49 -9.13
CA THR A 260 -8.82 2.43 -9.63
C THR A 260 -9.00 2.82 -11.10
N LEU A 261 -9.52 1.92 -11.94
CA LEU A 261 -9.75 2.22 -13.37
C LEU A 261 -11.04 3.03 -13.62
N ILE A 262 -11.98 3.02 -12.66
CA ILE A 262 -13.27 3.72 -12.79
C ILE A 262 -13.25 5.07 -12.06
N GLY A 263 -12.48 5.19 -10.96
CA GLY A 263 -12.27 6.43 -10.19
C GLY A 263 -11.31 7.36 -10.88
#